data_50bfcdbd6046aac35d7115e763c9800d
#
_entry.id   50bfcdbd6046aac35d7115e763c9800d
#
_cell.length_a   1.000
_cell.length_b   1.000
_cell.length_c   1.000
_cell.angle_alpha   90.00
_cell.angle_beta   90.00
_cell.angle_gamma   90.00
#
_symmetry.space_group_name_H-M   'P 1'
#
loop_
_entity.id
_entity.type
_entity.pdbx_description
1 polymer ?
#
loop_
_entity_poly.entity_id
_entity_poly.type
_entity_poly.pdbx_seq_one_letter_code
_entity_poly.pdbx_strand_id
1 'polypeptide(L)'
;MILKFKTRIYFGLLTILFIGCGSYSFTGASIPEGTETFQVNFFENDAGNNIGSIFEPGIDRDFTQALQNILQNQTNLQLTSIDGDLVYEGEIIEYRVSPMTATSDLTASQNRLNVIINVRFINIKKEDDSFERRFSFYYDYPAEVQLLNIKSEAHDMIFERITQDVFNASLAKW
;
A
#
# COMPACT_ATOMS: atom_id res chain seq x y z
N MET A 1 -56.60 0.41 29.57
CA MET A 1 -55.39 1.15 30.00
C MET A 1 -54.10 0.34 29.86
N ILE A 2 -54.12 -0.94 30.13
CA ILE A 2 -52.93 -1.86 30.08
C ILE A 2 -52.41 -2.09 28.64
N LEU A 3 -53.28 -2.10 27.63
CA LEU A 3 -52.89 -2.36 26.26
C LEU A 3 -52.03 -1.20 25.66
N LYS A 4 -52.39 0.05 25.96
CA LYS A 4 -51.63 1.26 25.53
C LYS A 4 -50.26 1.37 26.22
N PHE A 5 -50.12 0.81 27.40
CA PHE A 5 -48.85 0.81 28.13
C PHE A 5 -47.87 -0.22 27.51
N LYS A 6 -48.36 -1.42 27.17
CA LYS A 6 -47.53 -2.44 26.49
C LYS A 6 -47.04 -1.96 25.14
N THR A 7 -47.88 -1.28 24.35
CA THR A 7 -47.49 -0.74 23.03
C THR A 7 -46.39 0.34 23.15
N ARG A 8 -46.41 1.16 24.17
CA ARG A 8 -45.35 2.18 24.41
C ARG A 8 -44.01 1.54 24.81
N ILE A 9 -44.04 0.44 25.56
CA ILE A 9 -42.84 -0.31 25.94
C ILE A 9 -42.20 -0.98 24.71
N TYR A 10 -43.01 -1.60 23.82
CA TYR A 10 -42.52 -2.19 22.58
C TYR A 10 -41.92 -1.15 21.61
N PHE A 11 -42.53 0.04 21.55
CA PHE A 11 -42.00 1.13 20.72
C PHE A 11 -40.70 1.69 21.27
N GLY A 12 -40.56 1.81 22.59
CA GLY A 12 -39.31 2.21 23.25
C GLY A 12 -38.21 1.16 23.10
N LEU A 13 -38.54 -0.12 23.16
CA LEU A 13 -37.58 -1.20 22.96
C LEU A 13 -37.07 -1.28 21.52
N LEU A 14 -37.93 -1.00 20.52
CA LEU A 14 -37.61 -0.99 19.13
C LEU A 14 -36.67 0.16 18.76
N THR A 15 -36.77 1.32 19.42
CA THR A 15 -35.88 2.48 19.17
C THR A 15 -34.45 2.26 19.69
N ILE A 16 -34.26 1.40 20.70
CA ILE A 16 -32.92 1.08 21.24
C ILE A 16 -32.10 0.22 20.28
N LEU A 17 -32.75 -0.55 19.38
CA LEU A 17 -32.09 -1.41 18.41
C LEU A 17 -31.42 -0.64 17.25
N PHE A 18 -31.71 0.65 17.06
CA PHE A 18 -31.14 1.48 16.00
C PHE A 18 -29.87 2.26 16.41
N ILE A 19 -29.40 2.19 17.67
CA ILE A 19 -28.25 2.96 18.16
C ILE A 19 -26.91 2.18 17.95
N GLY A 20 -26.97 0.97 17.40
CA GLY A 20 -25.82 0.07 17.24
C GLY A 20 -25.06 0.17 15.92
N CYS A 21 -25.13 1.28 15.17
CA CYS A 21 -24.27 1.48 14.01
C CYS A 21 -22.91 2.06 14.48
N GLY A 22 -22.09 1.24 15.13
CA GLY A 22 -20.66 1.49 15.19
C GLY A 22 -20.11 1.49 13.77
N SER A 23 -19.35 2.51 13.39
CA SER A 23 -18.68 2.57 12.08
C SER A 23 -17.68 1.40 12.00
N TYR A 24 -18.13 0.28 11.44
CA TYR A 24 -17.23 -0.81 11.08
C TYR A 24 -16.45 -0.35 9.84
N SER A 25 -15.17 -0.03 10.02
CA SER A 25 -14.28 0.22 8.90
C SER A 25 -14.07 -1.12 8.17
N PHE A 26 -14.60 -1.23 6.96
CA PHE A 26 -14.50 -2.43 6.12
C PHE A 26 -13.08 -2.63 5.55
N THR A 27 -12.16 -1.71 5.78
CA THR A 27 -10.82 -1.67 5.16
C THR A 27 -9.77 -2.50 5.90
N GLY A 28 -10.08 -3.12 7.05
CA GLY A 28 -9.12 -3.90 7.83
C GLY A 28 -7.95 -3.09 8.42
N ALA A 29 -7.94 -1.77 8.22
CA ALA A 29 -6.90 -0.91 8.77
C ALA A 29 -7.08 -0.75 10.29
N SER A 30 -6.01 -1.04 11.05
CA SER A 30 -5.92 -0.81 12.49
C SER A 30 -5.16 0.49 12.73
N ILE A 31 -5.87 1.62 12.60
CA ILE A 31 -5.29 2.94 12.81
C ILE A 31 -5.25 3.23 14.31
N PRO A 32 -4.10 3.61 14.92
CA PRO A 32 -4.00 3.97 16.32
C PRO A 32 -4.92 5.15 16.67
N GLU A 33 -5.47 5.15 17.88
CA GLU A 33 -6.31 6.26 18.35
C GLU A 33 -5.55 7.59 18.30
N GLY A 34 -6.22 8.64 17.81
CA GLY A 34 -5.66 9.98 17.68
C GLY A 34 -4.75 10.17 16.47
N THR A 35 -4.70 9.21 15.54
CA THR A 35 -4.01 9.35 14.25
C THR A 35 -4.99 9.92 13.23
N GLU A 36 -4.69 11.10 12.69
CA GLU A 36 -5.57 11.82 11.77
C GLU A 36 -4.90 12.09 10.42
N THR A 37 -3.56 12.10 10.39
CA THR A 37 -2.79 12.51 9.22
C THR A 37 -1.73 11.48 8.83
N PHE A 38 -1.37 11.48 7.54
CA PHE A 38 -0.20 10.79 7.04
C PHE A 38 0.59 11.68 6.08
N GLN A 39 1.88 11.43 6.02
CA GLN A 39 2.85 12.09 5.15
C GLN A 39 3.59 11.04 4.35
N VAL A 40 3.72 11.24 3.06
CA VAL A 40 4.59 10.43 2.19
C VAL A 40 5.65 11.37 1.64
N ASN A 41 6.88 11.23 2.12
CA ASN A 41 8.03 11.93 1.59
C ASN A 41 8.34 11.40 0.19
N PHE A 42 8.98 12.23 -0.61
CA PHE A 42 9.40 11.83 -1.95
C PHE A 42 10.45 10.70 -1.84
N PHE A 43 10.19 9.58 -2.51
CA PHE A 43 11.12 8.45 -2.54
C PHE A 43 12.31 8.76 -3.42
N GLU A 44 13.52 8.38 -3.00
CA GLU A 44 14.72 8.57 -3.80
C GLU A 44 14.90 7.43 -4.81
N ASN A 45 15.41 7.74 -6.01
CA ASN A 45 15.70 6.73 -7.02
C ASN A 45 17.19 6.36 -7.00
N ASP A 46 17.54 5.39 -6.19
CA ASP A 46 18.90 4.88 -6.03
C ASP A 46 19.17 3.61 -6.84
N ALA A 47 18.21 3.18 -7.66
CA ALA A 47 18.34 1.95 -8.45
C ALA A 47 19.59 1.93 -9.31
N GLY A 48 19.95 3.07 -9.93
CA GLY A 48 21.11 3.17 -10.80
C GLY A 48 22.47 2.98 -10.11
N ASN A 49 22.53 3.05 -8.78
CA ASN A 49 23.76 2.89 -8.00
C ASN A 49 24.08 1.40 -7.71
N ASN A 50 23.16 0.48 -7.99
CA ASN A 50 23.33 -0.93 -7.70
C ASN A 50 23.74 -1.73 -8.96
N ILE A 51 24.71 -2.65 -8.79
CA ILE A 51 25.25 -3.45 -9.90
C ILE A 51 24.12 -4.28 -10.55
N GLY A 52 23.98 -4.11 -11.88
CA GLY A 52 22.99 -4.84 -12.68
C GLY A 52 21.58 -4.29 -12.60
N SER A 53 21.38 -3.21 -11.87
CA SER A 53 20.14 -2.45 -11.85
C SER A 53 20.23 -1.28 -12.85
N ILE A 54 19.08 -0.80 -13.30
CA ILE A 54 18.93 0.27 -14.30
C ILE A 54 18.32 1.49 -13.61
N PHE A 55 18.80 2.68 -13.94
CA PHE A 55 18.12 3.91 -13.56
C PHE A 55 16.88 4.12 -14.44
N GLU A 56 15.69 4.03 -13.87
CA GLU A 56 14.43 4.32 -14.56
C GLU A 56 13.93 5.70 -14.18
N PRO A 57 13.93 6.68 -15.09
CA PRO A 57 13.50 8.05 -14.78
C PRO A 57 12.03 8.13 -14.40
N GLY A 58 11.73 8.84 -13.29
CA GLY A 58 10.37 9.13 -12.84
C GLY A 58 9.70 8.03 -12.03
N ILE A 59 10.33 6.87 -11.84
CA ILE A 59 9.79 5.77 -11.04
C ILE A 59 9.56 6.16 -9.58
N ASP A 60 10.41 7.02 -9.04
CA ASP A 60 10.33 7.65 -7.73
C ASP A 60 9.02 8.42 -7.52
N ARG A 61 8.69 9.31 -8.47
CA ARG A 61 7.44 10.06 -8.47
C ARG A 61 6.23 9.14 -8.59
N ASP A 62 6.29 8.19 -9.52
CA ASP A 62 5.17 7.32 -9.84
C ASP A 62 4.86 6.39 -8.66
N PHE A 63 5.89 5.85 -7.98
CA PHE A 63 5.71 5.07 -6.75
C PHE A 63 5.21 5.91 -5.58
N THR A 64 5.77 7.11 -5.36
CA THR A 64 5.31 8.03 -4.31
C THR A 64 3.82 8.32 -4.46
N GLN A 65 3.37 8.59 -5.68
CA GLN A 65 1.95 8.83 -5.97
C GLN A 65 1.08 7.59 -5.75
N ALA A 66 1.57 6.41 -6.14
CA ALA A 66 0.85 5.15 -5.93
C ALA A 66 0.64 4.87 -4.43
N LEU A 67 1.67 5.11 -3.60
CA LEU A 67 1.58 4.95 -2.15
C LEU A 67 0.61 5.97 -1.51
N GLN A 68 0.65 7.23 -1.94
CA GLN A 68 -0.32 8.23 -1.49
C GLN A 68 -1.75 7.81 -1.83
N ASN A 69 -1.97 7.33 -3.05
CA ASN A 69 -3.30 6.93 -3.52
C ASN A 69 -3.89 5.77 -2.70
N ILE A 70 -3.11 4.72 -2.40
CA ILE A 70 -3.63 3.60 -1.62
C ILE A 70 -3.97 4.02 -0.19
N LEU A 71 -3.13 4.83 0.45
CA LEU A 71 -3.38 5.34 1.80
C LEU A 71 -4.64 6.21 1.84
N GLN A 72 -4.85 7.10 0.88
CA GLN A 72 -6.06 7.92 0.78
C GLN A 72 -7.31 7.09 0.53
N ASN A 73 -7.21 6.05 -0.31
CA ASN A 73 -8.37 5.25 -0.70
C ASN A 73 -8.78 4.23 0.37
N GLN A 74 -7.82 3.73 1.18
CA GLN A 74 -8.07 2.69 2.16
C GLN A 74 -8.15 3.21 3.61
N THR A 75 -7.93 4.51 3.83
CA THR A 75 -8.06 5.12 5.15
C THR A 75 -8.86 6.41 5.10
N ASN A 76 -9.27 6.90 6.27
CA ASN A 76 -9.88 8.22 6.42
C ASN A 76 -8.84 9.29 6.82
N LEU A 77 -7.54 8.98 6.73
CA LEU A 77 -6.47 9.88 7.10
C LEU A 77 -6.29 10.98 6.04
N GLN A 78 -5.88 12.16 6.50
CA GLN A 78 -5.60 13.28 5.62
C GLN A 78 -4.13 13.31 5.22
N LEU A 79 -3.86 13.46 3.92
CA LEU A 79 -2.50 13.68 3.42
C LEU A 79 -2.01 15.06 3.83
N THR A 80 -0.85 15.11 4.47
CA THR A 80 -0.11 16.35 4.78
C THR A 80 1.30 16.30 4.18
N SER A 81 1.90 17.47 3.97
CA SER A 81 3.29 17.59 3.51
C SER A 81 4.30 17.76 4.65
N ILE A 82 3.82 18.04 5.87
CA ILE A 82 4.66 18.25 7.05
C ILE A 82 3.94 17.73 8.29
N ASP A 83 4.70 17.27 9.28
CA ASP A 83 4.23 16.87 10.61
C ASP A 83 3.08 15.85 10.59
N GLY A 84 3.13 14.88 9.67
CA GLY A 84 2.17 13.77 9.63
C GLY A 84 2.30 12.85 10.84
N ASP A 85 1.18 12.34 11.38
CA ASP A 85 1.18 11.36 12.46
C ASP A 85 1.84 10.03 12.05
N LEU A 86 1.66 9.67 10.77
CA LEU A 86 2.33 8.55 10.12
C LEU A 86 3.19 9.09 8.98
N VAL A 87 4.47 8.72 8.96
CA VAL A 87 5.40 9.16 7.92
C VAL A 87 5.94 7.96 7.15
N TYR A 88 5.89 8.06 5.83
CA TYR A 88 6.48 7.09 4.91
C TYR A 88 7.57 7.77 4.10
N GLU A 89 8.74 7.15 4.05
CA GLU A 89 9.89 7.61 3.25
C GLU A 89 10.73 6.41 2.82
N GLY A 90 11.67 6.62 1.91
CA GLY A 90 12.57 5.56 1.49
C GLY A 90 13.18 5.76 0.12
N GLU A 91 13.68 4.66 -0.43
CA GLU A 91 14.39 4.66 -1.70
C GLU A 91 14.05 3.43 -2.56
N ILE A 92 14.07 3.61 -3.86
CA ILE A 92 14.01 2.52 -4.84
C ILE A 92 15.45 2.04 -5.05
N ILE A 93 15.74 0.83 -4.57
CA ILE A 93 17.10 0.28 -4.54
C ILE A 93 17.41 -0.67 -5.69
N GLU A 94 16.39 -1.20 -6.36
CA GLU A 94 16.60 -2.06 -7.53
C GLU A 94 15.49 -1.88 -8.57
N TYR A 95 15.90 -1.79 -9.83
CA TYR A 95 15.07 -1.89 -11.01
C TYR A 95 15.84 -2.73 -12.04
N ARG A 96 15.58 -4.04 -12.07
CA ARG A 96 16.43 -5.00 -12.78
C ARG A 96 15.62 -5.85 -13.73
N VAL A 97 16.12 -5.99 -14.95
CA VAL A 97 15.62 -6.97 -15.91
C VAL A 97 16.57 -8.16 -15.97
N SER A 98 16.03 -9.35 -15.79
CA SER A 98 16.78 -10.60 -15.84
C SER A 98 16.11 -11.61 -16.77
N PRO A 99 16.86 -12.31 -17.64
CA PRO A 99 16.30 -13.40 -18.42
C PRO A 99 15.96 -14.57 -17.49
N MET A 100 14.78 -15.15 -17.72
CA MET A 100 14.34 -16.35 -17.01
C MET A 100 14.77 -17.57 -17.82
N THR A 101 15.44 -18.53 -17.14
CA THR A 101 15.79 -19.79 -17.75
C THR A 101 14.53 -20.62 -17.98
N ALA A 102 14.33 -21.10 -19.21
CA ALA A 102 13.25 -22.03 -19.50
C ALA A 102 13.39 -23.28 -18.64
N THR A 103 12.37 -23.58 -17.84
CA THR A 103 12.22 -24.87 -17.17
C THR A 103 11.35 -25.78 -18.04
N SER A 104 11.33 -27.08 -17.75
CA SER A 104 10.57 -28.09 -18.51
C SER A 104 9.09 -27.73 -18.75
N ASP A 105 8.53 -26.85 -17.91
CA ASP A 105 7.13 -26.42 -17.97
C ASP A 105 6.92 -25.07 -18.68
N LEU A 106 8.01 -24.31 -18.98
CA LEU A 106 7.98 -23.04 -19.68
C LEU A 106 8.48 -23.24 -21.11
N THR A 107 7.59 -23.21 -22.08
CA THR A 107 7.88 -23.41 -23.50
C THR A 107 8.41 -22.15 -24.21
N ALA A 108 8.35 -20.97 -23.56
CA ALA A 108 8.82 -19.70 -24.12
C ALA A 108 9.83 -19.02 -23.18
N SER A 109 10.84 -18.36 -23.77
CA SER A 109 11.76 -17.49 -23.02
C SER A 109 11.01 -16.29 -22.44
N GLN A 110 11.30 -15.95 -21.20
CA GLN A 110 10.73 -14.80 -20.51
C GLN A 110 11.82 -13.91 -19.92
N ASN A 111 11.52 -12.66 -19.77
CA ASN A 111 12.27 -11.72 -18.93
C ASN A 111 11.46 -11.41 -17.68
N ARG A 112 12.16 -11.12 -16.60
CA ARG A 112 11.58 -10.66 -15.33
C ARG A 112 12.07 -9.26 -15.04
N LEU A 113 11.13 -8.31 -14.90
CA LEU A 113 11.40 -7.02 -14.27
C LEU A 113 11.21 -7.17 -12.76
N ASN A 114 12.26 -6.95 -11.99
CA ASN A 114 12.21 -6.94 -10.52
C ASN A 114 12.41 -5.52 -10.01
N VAL A 115 11.56 -5.11 -9.05
CA VAL A 115 11.68 -3.82 -8.36
C VAL A 115 11.76 -4.10 -6.86
N ILE A 116 12.73 -3.44 -6.20
CA ILE A 116 12.90 -3.49 -4.75
C ILE A 116 12.91 -2.06 -4.21
N ILE A 117 12.08 -1.83 -3.20
CA ILE A 117 11.93 -0.54 -2.54
C ILE A 117 12.18 -0.73 -1.04
N ASN A 118 13.07 0.06 -0.49
CA ASN A 118 13.27 0.16 0.95
C ASN A 118 12.31 1.21 1.49
N VAL A 119 11.45 0.84 2.43
CA VAL A 119 10.46 1.72 3.04
C VAL A 119 10.74 1.84 4.52
N ARG A 120 10.87 3.07 4.98
CA ARG A 120 10.86 3.45 6.39
C ARG A 120 9.49 4.01 6.74
N PHE A 121 8.81 3.33 7.64
CA PHE A 121 7.55 3.76 8.23
C PHE A 121 7.79 4.25 9.65
N ILE A 122 7.33 5.44 9.97
CA ILE A 122 7.46 6.06 11.28
C ILE A 122 6.06 6.36 11.81
N ASN A 123 5.72 5.78 12.94
CA ASN A 123 4.48 6.07 13.65
C ASN A 123 4.82 6.96 14.86
N ILE A 124 4.51 8.26 14.77
CA ILE A 124 4.82 9.23 15.83
C ILE A 124 4.01 8.98 17.10
N LYS A 125 2.80 8.41 16.97
CA LYS A 125 1.94 8.11 18.13
C LYS A 125 2.37 6.83 18.85
N LYS A 126 3.03 5.90 18.14
CA LYS A 126 3.45 4.61 18.67
C LYS A 126 4.73 4.15 17.98
N GLU A 127 5.86 4.58 18.52
CA GLU A 127 7.20 4.32 17.94
C GLU A 127 7.50 2.83 17.73
N ASP A 128 7.00 1.96 18.63
CA ASP A 128 7.18 0.50 18.53
C ASP A 128 6.56 -0.12 17.28
N ASP A 129 5.64 0.56 16.61
CA ASP A 129 5.04 0.12 15.36
C ASP A 129 5.87 0.57 14.14
N SER A 130 6.89 1.42 14.33
CA SER A 130 7.77 1.89 13.26
C SER A 130 8.67 0.76 12.76
N PHE A 131 8.99 0.79 11.46
CA PHE A 131 9.89 -0.19 10.86
C PHE A 131 10.65 0.38 9.67
N GLU A 132 11.73 -0.30 9.32
CA GLU A 132 12.40 -0.16 8.02
C GLU A 132 12.48 -1.54 7.38
N ARG A 133 11.96 -1.65 6.15
CA ARG A 133 11.83 -2.94 5.46
C ARG A 133 11.89 -2.79 3.96
N ARG A 134 12.47 -3.81 3.30
CA ARG A 134 12.45 -3.94 1.85
C ARG A 134 11.20 -4.67 1.40
N PHE A 135 10.55 -4.09 0.40
CA PHE A 135 9.43 -4.67 -0.32
C PHE A 135 9.85 -4.90 -1.75
N SER A 136 9.45 -6.02 -2.32
CA SER A 136 9.80 -6.37 -3.70
C SER A 136 8.67 -7.06 -4.41
N PHE A 137 8.53 -6.75 -5.69
CA PHE A 137 7.65 -7.50 -6.56
C PHE A 137 8.22 -7.52 -7.98
N TYR A 138 7.71 -8.41 -8.82
CA TYR A 138 8.21 -8.59 -10.16
C TYR A 138 7.07 -8.73 -11.18
N TYR A 139 7.43 -8.49 -12.44
CA TYR A 139 6.57 -8.68 -13.59
C TYR A 139 7.31 -9.51 -14.64
N ASP A 140 6.71 -10.63 -15.05
CA ASP A 140 7.25 -11.52 -16.08
C ASP A 140 6.62 -11.19 -17.43
N TYR A 141 7.44 -11.09 -18.47
CA TYR A 141 7.00 -10.76 -19.82
C TYR A 141 7.78 -11.55 -20.88
N PRO A 142 7.21 -11.79 -22.08
CA PRO A 142 7.88 -12.50 -23.16
C PRO A 142 9.21 -11.85 -23.55
N ALA A 143 10.27 -12.67 -23.77
CA ALA A 143 11.61 -12.16 -24.03
C ALA A 143 11.73 -11.35 -25.35
N GLU A 144 10.83 -11.61 -26.31
CA GLU A 144 10.72 -10.86 -27.57
C GLU A 144 10.09 -9.48 -27.44
N VAL A 145 9.45 -9.18 -26.29
CA VAL A 145 8.81 -7.90 -26.02
C VAL A 145 9.81 -6.95 -25.38
N GLN A 146 9.88 -5.71 -25.89
CA GLN A 146 10.70 -4.68 -25.29
C GLN A 146 10.04 -4.13 -24.02
N LEU A 147 10.82 -3.93 -22.96
CA LEU A 147 10.32 -3.37 -21.67
C LEU A 147 9.54 -2.07 -21.88
N LEU A 148 9.98 -1.20 -22.77
CA LEU A 148 9.32 0.09 -23.05
C LEU A 148 7.85 -0.07 -23.42
N ASN A 149 7.48 -1.16 -24.11
CA ASN A 149 6.11 -1.39 -24.58
C ASN A 149 5.15 -1.85 -23.49
N ILE A 150 5.69 -2.44 -22.41
CA ILE A 150 4.90 -3.00 -21.29
C ILE A 150 5.16 -2.27 -19.97
N LYS A 151 6.02 -1.25 -19.99
CA LYS A 151 6.51 -0.59 -18.79
C LYS A 151 5.38 -0.04 -17.91
N SER A 152 4.40 0.63 -18.52
CA SER A 152 3.26 1.19 -17.77
C SER A 152 2.47 0.09 -17.04
N GLU A 153 2.11 -0.99 -17.74
CA GLU A 153 1.41 -2.13 -17.18
C GLU A 153 2.22 -2.81 -16.07
N ALA A 154 3.52 -3.00 -16.30
CA ALA A 154 4.42 -3.61 -15.32
C ALA A 154 4.55 -2.75 -14.06
N HIS A 155 4.68 -1.43 -14.19
CA HIS A 155 4.72 -0.51 -13.06
C HIS A 155 3.41 -0.54 -12.27
N ASP A 156 2.25 -0.48 -12.95
CA ASP A 156 0.95 -0.50 -12.31
C ASP A 156 0.78 -1.76 -11.44
N MET A 157 1.10 -2.94 -11.98
CA MET A 157 1.01 -4.20 -11.23
C MET A 157 2.02 -4.29 -10.08
N ILE A 158 3.27 -3.88 -10.31
CA ILE A 158 4.32 -3.92 -9.28
C ILE A 158 3.98 -2.96 -8.16
N PHE A 159 3.57 -1.74 -8.48
CA PHE A 159 3.26 -0.72 -7.47
C PHE A 159 2.00 -1.06 -6.69
N GLU A 160 0.94 -1.54 -7.36
CA GLU A 160 -0.26 -2.02 -6.67
C GLU A 160 0.12 -3.05 -5.60
N ARG A 161 0.96 -4.02 -5.95
CA ARG A 161 1.38 -5.06 -5.01
C ARG A 161 2.26 -4.53 -3.89
N ILE A 162 3.31 -3.78 -4.21
CA ILE A 162 4.24 -3.26 -3.19
C ILE A 162 3.52 -2.29 -2.25
N THR A 163 2.69 -1.38 -2.76
CA THR A 163 1.97 -0.42 -1.92
C THR A 163 0.93 -1.10 -1.03
N GLN A 164 0.28 -2.17 -1.52
CA GLN A 164 -0.61 -2.98 -0.69
C GLN A 164 0.17 -3.71 0.42
N ASP A 165 1.36 -4.24 0.13
CA ASP A 165 2.19 -4.91 1.13
C ASP A 165 2.72 -3.90 2.18
N VAL A 166 3.07 -2.67 1.77
CA VAL A 166 3.43 -1.56 2.68
C VAL A 166 2.24 -1.18 3.58
N PHE A 167 1.06 -1.00 2.98
CA PHE A 167 -0.18 -0.72 3.71
C PHE A 167 -0.47 -1.79 4.76
N ASN A 168 -0.41 -3.06 4.35
CA ASN A 168 -0.66 -4.18 5.26
C ASN A 168 0.36 -4.24 6.40
N ALA A 169 1.64 -3.99 6.10
CA ALA A 169 2.70 -4.01 7.12
C ALA A 169 2.57 -2.86 8.14
N SER A 170 2.07 -1.69 7.70
CA SER A 170 1.97 -0.50 8.55
C SER A 170 0.63 -0.40 9.30
N LEU A 171 -0.49 -0.76 8.65
CA LEU A 171 -1.83 -0.46 9.15
C LEU A 171 -2.74 -1.68 9.31
N ALA A 172 -2.44 -2.84 8.69
CA ALA A 172 -3.23 -4.05 8.89
C ALA A 172 -2.55 -4.94 9.93
N LYS A 173 -3.02 -4.88 11.17
CA LYS A 173 -2.57 -5.81 12.24
C LYS A 173 -3.47 -7.04 12.21
N TRP A 174 -2.88 -8.16 11.89
CA TRP A 174 -3.47 -9.50 12.02
C TRP A 174 -3.05 -10.16 13.32
#